data_94c1778a885ca0297f77c41fde2ac63d
#
_entry.id   94c1778a885ca0297f77c41fde2ac63d
#
_cell.length_a   1.000
_cell.length_b   1.000
_cell.length_c   1.000
_cell.angle_alpha   90.00
_cell.angle_beta   90.00
_cell.angle_gamma   90.00
#
_symmetry.space_group_name_H-M   'P 1'
#
loop_
_entity.id
_entity.type
_entity.pdbx_description
1 polymer ?
#
loop_
_entity_poly.entity_id
_entity_poly.type
_entity_poly.pdbx_seq_one_letter_code
_entity_poly.pdbx_strand_id
1 'polypeptide(L)'
;VAKTHMLRRWRRAAIVGLAAAAVVLSGCSIQISSQPDPSIGDDTMLINADKGNPFFTRNFNPYLTNTRTASRWIYEPLILVNPLDGTENPWLASEWSQPDARTVVMTIRDDVEWSDGEKLTPDDVAFTFQLLKDNPSLDIKGAWQHLETVEVDGDDVIMHLQTDDAPSLPILGQTMIVPEHLWADVKDPGTYRNENPVGTGPFVLGNYNDQQYSVDKNPDYWQADKIEIEHIILPSTNSQLDTVTRGYDWAYSFISDVEGTWGAASEHNAWWFPPGGVIALMPNLEVAPFDDVNVRRGIALSLDREEIAETASEGYMEPAGQTGLILPNQEEYLDPSIPDQGMITQDTDAALAAFAEAGYTLDGDRLVGADGTQLEFALTTANGFSDWTRAAQTVQSQLADVGVKVTLKLPQPAGYQSAISNGDFEMAIGGMGNGNVYQAFNNLLSSEFYVPSGEATANNFERYRSDEADALLKEYRETVDPARQTEIVEELQGIVYDDLPVIGLYYGGIWGLFNDSKFTGWPTEDDPYMIPQNYDSAPLGIFTRLERVKEDDR
;
A
#
# COMPACT_ATOMS: atom_id res chain seq x y z
N VAL A 1 70.02 -36.86 -26.98
CA VAL A 1 71.04 -36.94 -25.93
C VAL A 1 70.27 -36.76 -24.60
N ALA A 2 69.73 -37.82 -23.98
CA ALA A 2 70.36 -38.70 -22.95
C ALA A 2 70.65 -37.89 -21.66
N LYS A 3 70.24 -38.25 -20.52
CA LYS A 3 70.00 -39.46 -19.71
C LYS A 3 69.45 -39.02 -18.35
N THR A 4 68.38 -39.66 -17.82
CA THR A 4 68.43 -40.70 -16.80
C THR A 4 69.39 -40.51 -15.63
N HIS A 5 68.87 -40.55 -14.43
CA HIS A 5 69.18 -41.38 -13.27
C HIS A 5 68.45 -40.83 -12.05
N MET A 6 67.50 -41.56 -11.46
CA MET A 6 67.56 -42.77 -10.62
C MET A 6 67.81 -42.50 -9.11
N LEU A 7 66.76 -42.72 -8.37
CA LEU A 7 66.64 -43.41 -7.06
C LEU A 7 67.81 -43.34 -6.05
N ARG A 8 67.46 -42.95 -4.81
CA ARG A 8 67.62 -43.76 -3.60
C ARG A 8 67.14 -43.01 -2.37
N ARG A 9 66.06 -43.57 -1.80
CA ARG A 9 66.01 -44.19 -0.48
C ARG A 9 66.77 -43.47 0.63
N TRP A 10 66.05 -43.00 1.65
CA TRP A 10 66.30 -43.39 3.04
C TRP A 10 65.02 -43.31 3.85
N ARG A 11 64.66 -44.47 4.42
CA ARG A 11 63.64 -44.63 5.47
C ARG A 11 64.23 -44.09 6.80
N ARG A 12 63.47 -43.25 7.47
CA ARG A 12 63.46 -43.24 8.94
C ARG A 12 62.04 -42.97 9.38
N ALA A 13 61.48 -43.90 10.13
CA ALA A 13 60.25 -43.84 10.83
C ALA A 13 60.29 -42.74 11.89
N ALA A 14 59.31 -41.88 11.93
CA ALA A 14 58.90 -41.19 13.13
C ALA A 14 57.36 -41.23 13.16
N ILE A 15 56.82 -41.91 14.09
CA ILE A 15 55.45 -41.98 14.52
C ILE A 15 55.07 -40.55 14.98
N VAL A 16 54.22 -39.86 14.24
CA VAL A 16 53.55 -38.70 14.75
C VAL A 16 52.06 -38.90 14.41
N GLY A 17 51.24 -38.85 15.46
CA GLY A 17 49.86 -39.26 15.44
C GLY A 17 48.99 -38.55 14.39
N LEU A 18 48.12 -39.33 13.76
CA LEU A 18 46.96 -38.84 13.05
C LEU A 18 46.04 -38.17 14.07
N ALA A 19 46.15 -36.87 14.21
CA ALA A 19 45.01 -36.06 14.64
C ALA A 19 44.12 -35.89 13.40
N ALA A 20 43.11 -36.72 13.26
CA ALA A 20 42.00 -36.50 12.36
C ALA A 20 41.34 -35.18 12.78
N ALA A 21 41.66 -34.09 12.09
CA ALA A 21 40.86 -32.89 12.11
C ALA A 21 39.56 -33.23 11.34
N ALA A 22 38.58 -33.75 12.07
CA ALA A 22 37.19 -33.64 11.64
C ALA A 22 36.88 -32.15 11.58
N VAL A 23 36.94 -31.56 10.40
CA VAL A 23 36.28 -30.32 10.09
C VAL A 23 34.79 -30.66 10.17
N VAL A 24 34.22 -30.50 11.35
CA VAL A 24 32.81 -30.36 11.55
C VAL A 24 32.47 -29.08 10.77
N LEU A 25 31.86 -29.23 9.60
CA LEU A 25 31.04 -28.22 8.98
C LEU A 25 29.87 -28.01 9.95
N SER A 26 30.13 -27.28 11.04
CA SER A 26 29.09 -26.56 11.73
C SER A 26 28.58 -25.57 10.70
N GLY A 27 27.50 -25.93 10.03
CA GLY A 27 26.62 -24.93 9.46
C GLY A 27 26.34 -23.97 10.61
N CYS A 28 26.88 -22.76 10.55
CA CYS A 28 26.39 -21.68 11.34
C CYS A 28 24.96 -21.44 10.83
N SER A 29 23.99 -22.14 11.40
CA SER A 29 22.68 -21.59 11.49
C SER A 29 22.89 -20.30 12.29
N ILE A 30 22.82 -19.17 11.60
CA ILE A 30 22.67 -17.88 12.26
C ILE A 30 21.32 -18.01 12.95
N GLN A 31 21.31 -18.33 14.24
CA GLN A 31 20.13 -18.13 15.05
C GLN A 31 19.98 -16.61 15.18
N ILE A 32 19.12 -16.04 14.36
CA ILE A 32 18.66 -14.68 14.50
C ILE A 32 17.69 -14.73 15.69
N SER A 33 18.17 -14.39 16.88
CA SER A 33 17.28 -14.15 18.02
C SER A 33 17.06 -12.65 18.12
N SER A 34 15.85 -12.20 17.85
CA SER A 34 15.42 -10.86 18.23
C SER A 34 15.18 -10.84 19.74
N GLN A 35 16.25 -10.71 20.53
CA GLN A 35 16.07 -10.42 21.95
C GLN A 35 15.75 -8.92 22.04
N PRO A 36 14.60 -8.53 22.63
CA PRO A 36 14.32 -7.14 22.94
C PRO A 36 15.49 -6.55 23.71
N ASP A 37 15.85 -5.31 23.42
CA ASP A 37 16.85 -4.59 24.22
C ASP A 37 16.31 -4.50 25.66
N PRO A 38 16.92 -5.14 26.65
CA PRO A 38 16.42 -5.17 28.03
C PRO A 38 16.39 -3.78 28.69
N SER A 39 16.92 -2.74 28.04
CA SER A 39 16.80 -1.35 28.46
C SER A 39 15.50 -0.67 28.03
N ILE A 40 14.72 -1.33 27.13
CA ILE A 40 13.42 -0.81 26.67
C ILE A 40 12.34 -1.35 27.60
N GLY A 41 11.64 -0.43 28.28
CA GLY A 41 10.56 -0.80 29.22
C GLY A 41 9.37 -1.48 28.54
N ASP A 42 8.56 -2.16 29.35
CA ASP A 42 7.35 -2.87 28.89
C ASP A 42 6.21 -1.91 28.47
N ASP A 43 6.36 -0.62 28.75
CA ASP A 43 5.48 0.48 28.36
C ASP A 43 5.96 1.18 27.08
N THR A 44 7.04 0.68 26.51
CA THR A 44 7.73 1.30 25.37
C THR A 44 7.63 0.40 24.14
N MET A 45 7.19 0.97 23.02
CA MET A 45 7.09 0.31 21.73
C MET A 45 8.24 0.73 20.81
N LEU A 46 8.88 -0.22 20.16
CA LEU A 46 9.91 0.01 19.15
C LEU A 46 9.31 -0.22 17.75
N ILE A 47 9.24 0.85 16.93
CA ILE A 47 8.56 0.80 15.63
C ILE A 47 9.55 1.03 14.48
N ASN A 48 9.49 0.17 13.46
CA ASN A 48 10.20 0.33 12.19
C ASN A 48 9.31 1.08 11.16
N ALA A 49 9.18 2.39 11.26
CA ALA A 49 8.31 3.18 10.40
C ALA A 49 9.05 4.07 9.39
N ASP A 50 10.12 4.74 9.79
CA ASP A 50 10.88 5.69 8.95
C ASP A 50 12.00 4.99 8.16
N LYS A 51 11.64 4.20 7.15
CA LYS A 51 12.58 3.41 6.36
C LYS A 51 13.36 4.22 5.33
N GLY A 52 14.52 3.68 4.94
CA GLY A 52 15.29 4.17 3.80
C GLY A 52 16.16 5.40 4.09
N ASN A 53 16.18 5.91 5.32
CA ASN A 53 17.00 7.05 5.71
C ASN A 53 17.95 6.67 6.85
N PRO A 54 19.27 6.66 6.63
CA PRO A 54 20.24 6.40 7.69
C PRO A 54 20.35 7.56 8.70
N PHE A 55 19.89 8.74 8.31
CA PHE A 55 19.87 9.94 9.16
C PHE A 55 18.56 10.70 8.97
N PHE A 56 17.99 11.18 10.06
CA PHE A 56 16.76 11.93 10.06
C PHE A 56 16.99 13.43 9.95
N THR A 57 16.16 14.09 9.16
CA THR A 57 15.94 15.54 9.30
C THR A 57 14.83 15.74 10.31
N ARG A 58 15.02 16.62 11.30
CA ARG A 58 13.99 17.02 12.27
C ARG A 58 12.92 17.82 11.55
N ASN A 59 11.89 17.12 11.10
CA ASN A 59 10.78 17.68 10.32
C ASN A 59 9.48 16.99 10.70
N PHE A 60 8.58 17.72 11.35
CA PHE A 60 7.27 17.26 11.77
C PHE A 60 6.14 18.09 11.16
N ASN A 61 6.39 18.78 10.04
CA ASN A 61 5.35 19.43 9.26
C ASN A 61 4.52 18.32 8.55
N PRO A 62 3.21 18.17 8.85
CA PRO A 62 2.40 17.07 8.33
C PRO A 62 2.18 17.14 6.82
N TYR A 63 2.45 18.26 6.18
CA TYR A 63 2.22 18.49 4.76
C TYR A 63 3.47 18.35 3.88
N LEU A 64 4.65 18.12 4.46
CA LEU A 64 5.87 17.92 3.69
C LEU A 64 6.11 16.42 3.43
N THR A 65 6.56 16.08 2.23
CA THR A 65 6.80 14.68 1.82
C THR A 65 7.90 13.98 2.60
N ASN A 66 8.83 14.76 3.19
CA ASN A 66 9.95 14.25 4.01
C ASN A 66 9.69 14.42 5.53
N THR A 67 8.43 14.55 5.92
CA THR A 67 8.04 14.60 7.34
C THR A 67 8.36 13.27 8.05
N ARG A 68 8.56 13.30 9.37
CA ARG A 68 8.70 12.09 10.19
C ARG A 68 7.35 11.41 10.33
N THR A 69 7.34 10.07 10.32
CA THR A 69 6.11 9.27 10.38
C THR A 69 5.24 9.67 11.58
N ALA A 70 5.84 9.88 12.75
CA ALA A 70 5.10 10.26 13.94
C ALA A 70 4.37 11.60 13.83
N SER A 71 4.65 12.45 12.83
CA SER A 71 3.83 13.65 12.61
C SER A 71 2.36 13.31 12.39
N ARG A 72 2.06 12.12 11.85
CA ARG A 72 0.69 11.59 11.61
C ARG A 72 0.02 11.03 12.86
N TRP A 73 0.74 11.01 13.99
CA TRP A 73 0.26 10.58 15.31
C TRP A 73 0.28 11.74 16.32
N ILE A 74 1.00 12.81 15.99
CA ILE A 74 1.00 14.08 16.72
C ILE A 74 -0.17 14.95 16.23
N TYR A 75 -0.43 14.97 14.92
CA TYR A 75 -1.58 15.62 14.31
C TYR A 75 -2.65 14.59 13.97
N GLU A 76 -3.89 15.01 13.99
CA GLU A 76 -5.04 14.15 13.72
C GLU A 76 -5.86 14.67 12.54
N PRO A 77 -6.55 13.77 11.80
CA PRO A 77 -7.50 14.13 10.78
C PRO A 77 -8.88 14.44 11.39
N LEU A 78 -9.79 14.99 10.58
CA LEU A 78 -11.19 15.19 10.95
C LEU A 78 -11.94 13.85 11.06
N ILE A 79 -11.67 12.93 10.13
CA ILE A 79 -12.26 11.60 10.06
C ILE A 79 -11.12 10.58 9.93
N LEU A 80 -11.20 9.49 10.69
CA LEU A 80 -10.28 8.35 10.53
C LEU A 80 -10.91 7.32 9.59
N VAL A 81 -10.42 7.26 8.36
CA VAL A 81 -10.86 6.27 7.38
C VAL A 81 -10.07 4.98 7.57
N ASN A 82 -10.77 3.84 7.66
CA ASN A 82 -10.15 2.52 7.64
C ASN A 82 -9.79 2.16 6.19
N PRO A 83 -8.50 2.03 5.83
CA PRO A 83 -8.13 1.69 4.45
C PRO A 83 -8.48 0.25 4.05
N LEU A 84 -8.90 -0.60 5.00
CA LEU A 84 -9.29 -1.98 4.72
C LEU A 84 -10.58 -2.05 3.90
N ASP A 85 -11.60 -1.31 4.35
CA ASP A 85 -12.98 -1.39 3.86
C ASP A 85 -13.59 -0.02 3.52
N GLY A 86 -12.84 1.08 3.74
CA GLY A 86 -13.31 2.44 3.52
C GLY A 86 -14.19 2.99 4.64
N THR A 87 -14.41 2.26 5.75
CA THR A 87 -15.23 2.72 6.88
C THR A 87 -14.71 4.04 7.43
N GLU A 88 -15.59 5.01 7.56
CA GLU A 88 -15.34 6.33 8.11
C GLU A 88 -15.65 6.36 9.60
N ASN A 89 -14.67 6.72 10.43
CA ASN A 89 -14.81 6.78 11.87
C ASN A 89 -14.72 8.22 12.37
N PRO A 90 -15.64 8.67 13.25
CA PRO A 90 -15.55 9.99 13.88
C PRO A 90 -14.21 10.17 14.59
N TRP A 91 -13.54 11.33 14.31
CA TRP A 91 -12.27 11.64 14.95
C TRP A 91 -12.29 13.06 15.50
N LEU A 92 -11.56 14.05 14.94
CA LEU A 92 -11.72 15.45 15.36
C LEU A 92 -13.10 16.03 14.98
N ALA A 93 -13.72 15.53 13.90
CA ALA A 93 -15.14 15.70 13.67
C ALA A 93 -15.92 14.60 14.40
N SER A 94 -16.86 14.99 15.25
CA SER A 94 -17.73 14.07 15.98
C SER A 94 -18.85 13.51 15.11
N GLU A 95 -19.32 14.30 14.15
CA GLU A 95 -20.38 13.99 13.20
C GLU A 95 -20.11 14.70 11.87
N TRP A 96 -20.69 14.18 10.80
CA TRP A 96 -20.70 14.84 9.49
C TRP A 96 -21.95 14.50 8.70
N SER A 97 -22.25 15.33 7.71
CA SER A 97 -23.34 15.09 6.76
C SER A 97 -22.99 15.67 5.39
N GLN A 98 -23.59 15.07 4.38
CA GLN A 98 -23.62 15.62 3.02
C GLN A 98 -25.09 15.85 2.64
N PRO A 99 -25.64 17.05 2.88
CA PRO A 99 -27.03 17.34 2.55
C PRO A 99 -27.32 17.31 1.04
N ASP A 100 -26.29 17.49 0.25
CA ASP A 100 -26.25 17.36 -1.20
C ASP A 100 -24.82 17.06 -1.67
N ALA A 101 -24.63 16.76 -2.97
CA ALA A 101 -23.32 16.40 -3.53
C ALA A 101 -22.30 17.57 -3.58
N ARG A 102 -22.70 18.80 -3.17
CA ARG A 102 -21.85 20.00 -3.18
C ARG A 102 -21.54 20.55 -1.80
N THR A 103 -22.08 19.95 -0.75
CA THR A 103 -21.92 20.47 0.62
C THR A 103 -21.54 19.36 1.57
N VAL A 104 -20.44 19.57 2.29
CA VAL A 104 -20.01 18.73 3.42
C VAL A 104 -20.07 19.57 4.68
N VAL A 105 -20.73 19.06 5.71
CA VAL A 105 -20.81 19.68 7.04
C VAL A 105 -20.13 18.77 8.03
N MET A 106 -19.19 19.27 8.82
CA MET A 106 -18.48 18.53 9.86
C MET A 106 -18.61 19.25 11.19
N THR A 107 -19.18 18.60 12.21
CA THR A 107 -19.27 19.13 13.56
C THR A 107 -18.00 18.81 14.34
N ILE A 108 -17.27 19.83 14.77
CA ILE A 108 -15.98 19.70 15.44
C ILE A 108 -16.20 19.44 16.95
N ARG A 109 -15.37 18.57 17.53
CA ARG A 109 -15.41 18.24 18.96
C ARG A 109 -15.05 19.46 19.81
N ASP A 110 -15.66 19.58 20.99
CA ASP A 110 -15.40 20.62 21.99
C ASP A 110 -14.52 20.15 23.17
N ASP A 111 -14.21 18.84 23.22
CA ASP A 111 -13.46 18.16 24.27
C ASP A 111 -11.99 17.87 23.89
N VAL A 112 -11.47 18.50 22.83
CA VAL A 112 -10.11 18.31 22.34
C VAL A 112 -9.25 19.54 22.65
N GLU A 113 -8.03 19.28 23.17
CA GLU A 113 -7.02 20.29 23.42
C GLU A 113 -5.75 20.02 22.60
N TRP A 114 -5.07 21.07 22.18
CA TRP A 114 -3.71 21.00 21.67
C TRP A 114 -2.74 20.63 22.81
N SER A 115 -1.62 20.01 22.49
CA SER A 115 -0.64 19.57 23.49
C SER A 115 0.06 20.71 24.28
N ASP A 116 -0.25 21.97 23.98
CA ASP A 116 0.14 23.14 24.75
C ASP A 116 -0.98 23.71 25.64
N GLY A 117 -2.16 23.06 25.64
CA GLY A 117 -3.30 23.37 26.49
C GLY A 117 -4.32 24.33 25.90
N GLU A 118 -4.12 24.84 24.68
CA GLU A 118 -5.15 25.59 23.96
C GLU A 118 -6.21 24.64 23.40
N LYS A 119 -7.45 25.12 23.23
CA LYS A 119 -8.54 24.29 22.70
C LYS A 119 -8.52 24.22 21.19
N LEU A 120 -8.82 23.03 20.65
CA LEU A 120 -9.20 22.89 19.24
C LEU A 120 -10.55 23.60 19.01
N THR A 121 -10.63 24.35 17.93
CA THR A 121 -11.83 25.06 17.49
C THR A 121 -12.12 24.85 16.01
N PRO A 122 -13.38 25.09 15.54
CA PRO A 122 -13.69 25.09 14.12
C PRO A 122 -12.85 26.11 13.32
N ASP A 123 -12.38 27.19 13.95
CA ASP A 123 -11.50 28.17 13.31
C ASP A 123 -10.14 27.57 12.95
N ASP A 124 -9.56 26.67 13.78
CA ASP A 124 -8.34 25.94 13.43
C ASP A 124 -8.51 25.08 12.16
N VAL A 125 -9.67 24.50 12.00
CA VAL A 125 -10.01 23.71 10.80
C VAL A 125 -10.11 24.62 9.57
N ALA A 126 -10.88 25.71 9.66
CA ALA A 126 -11.00 26.68 8.57
C ALA A 126 -9.65 27.31 8.21
N PHE A 127 -8.84 27.66 9.24
CA PHE A 127 -7.46 28.14 9.07
C PHE A 127 -6.62 27.12 8.31
N THR A 128 -6.70 25.84 8.69
CA THR A 128 -5.93 24.78 8.05
C THR A 128 -6.23 24.70 6.54
N PHE A 129 -7.50 24.69 6.17
CA PHE A 129 -7.87 24.69 4.75
C PHE A 129 -7.45 25.99 4.04
N GLN A 130 -7.56 27.15 4.70
CA GLN A 130 -7.06 28.41 4.13
C GLN A 130 -5.54 28.41 3.94
N LEU A 131 -4.78 27.85 4.90
CA LEU A 131 -3.32 27.66 4.79
C LEU A 131 -2.96 26.82 3.54
N LEU A 132 -3.68 25.74 3.29
CA LEU A 132 -3.48 24.89 2.11
C LEU A 132 -3.85 25.60 0.81
N LYS A 133 -4.91 26.43 0.81
CA LYS A 133 -5.29 27.27 -0.33
C LYS A 133 -4.20 28.24 -0.72
N ASP A 134 -3.65 28.92 0.30
CA ASP A 134 -2.62 29.95 0.09
C ASP A 134 -1.26 29.35 -0.26
N ASN A 135 -1.06 28.04 0.03
CA ASN A 135 0.18 27.31 -0.20
C ASN A 135 -0.09 25.97 -0.93
N PRO A 136 -0.43 25.99 -2.24
CA PRO A 136 -0.84 24.78 -2.96
C PRO A 136 0.15 23.61 -2.94
N SER A 137 1.45 23.89 -2.73
CA SER A 137 2.46 22.84 -2.58
C SER A 137 2.33 22.01 -1.30
N LEU A 138 1.55 22.47 -0.32
CA LEU A 138 1.23 21.77 0.92
C LEU A 138 -0.07 20.96 0.82
N ASP A 139 -0.90 21.26 -0.16
CA ASP A 139 -2.14 20.53 -0.42
C ASP A 139 -1.87 19.19 -1.13
N ILE A 140 -1.11 18.33 -0.46
CA ILE A 140 -0.65 17.03 -1.00
C ILE A 140 -1.79 16.03 -1.22
N LYS A 141 -2.93 16.23 -0.57
CA LYS A 141 -4.14 15.43 -0.75
C LYS A 141 -5.07 16.01 -1.83
N GLY A 142 -4.83 17.24 -2.28
CA GLY A 142 -5.62 17.90 -3.32
C GLY A 142 -6.99 18.39 -2.84
N ALA A 143 -7.15 18.73 -1.57
CA ALA A 143 -8.43 19.21 -1.02
C ALA A 143 -9.00 20.38 -1.83
N TRP A 144 -8.17 21.32 -2.28
CA TRP A 144 -8.61 22.48 -3.07
C TRP A 144 -8.89 22.17 -4.56
N GLN A 145 -8.69 20.96 -5.01
CA GLN A 145 -9.23 20.51 -6.30
C GLN A 145 -10.75 20.29 -6.21
N HIS A 146 -11.28 20.06 -5.01
CA HIS A 146 -12.68 19.81 -4.71
C HIS A 146 -13.37 21.07 -4.15
N LEU A 147 -12.70 21.81 -3.25
CA LEU A 147 -13.28 22.92 -2.47
C LEU A 147 -13.44 24.23 -3.26
N GLU A 148 -14.56 24.91 -3.06
CA GLU A 148 -14.82 26.29 -3.43
C GLU A 148 -14.62 27.23 -2.23
N THR A 149 -15.33 26.96 -1.10
CA THR A 149 -15.22 27.72 0.16
C THR A 149 -15.27 26.81 1.38
N VAL A 150 -14.73 27.32 2.48
CA VAL A 150 -14.84 26.72 3.83
C VAL A 150 -15.32 27.81 4.78
N GLU A 151 -16.38 27.55 5.51
CA GLU A 151 -17.03 28.51 6.42
C GLU A 151 -17.25 27.86 7.80
N VAL A 152 -17.32 28.69 8.86
CA VAL A 152 -17.61 28.24 10.23
C VAL A 152 -18.96 28.80 10.64
N ASP A 153 -19.85 27.91 11.17
CA ASP A 153 -21.14 28.29 11.78
C ASP A 153 -21.31 27.53 13.10
N GLY A 154 -20.99 28.20 14.21
CA GLY A 154 -21.00 27.57 15.53
C GLY A 154 -19.91 26.51 15.66
N ASP A 155 -20.31 25.26 15.92
CA ASP A 155 -19.39 24.11 16.02
C ASP A 155 -19.19 23.41 14.68
N ASP A 156 -19.88 23.86 13.63
CA ASP A 156 -19.82 23.25 12.30
C ASP A 156 -18.83 23.97 11.39
N VAL A 157 -18.09 23.16 10.63
CA VAL A 157 -17.32 23.60 9.47
C VAL A 157 -18.07 23.16 8.22
N ILE A 158 -18.49 24.15 7.40
CA ILE A 158 -19.26 23.96 6.18
C ILE A 158 -18.31 24.10 5.00
N MET A 159 -18.17 23.04 4.22
CA MET A 159 -17.32 22.96 3.05
C MET A 159 -18.18 22.92 1.79
N HIS A 160 -18.10 23.96 0.96
CA HIS A 160 -18.76 24.00 -0.34
C HIS A 160 -17.80 23.51 -1.42
N LEU A 161 -18.29 22.64 -2.30
CA LEU A 161 -17.52 22.04 -3.37
C LEU A 161 -17.71 22.81 -4.69
N GLN A 162 -16.69 22.80 -5.54
CA GLN A 162 -16.70 23.48 -6.85
C GLN A 162 -17.76 22.88 -7.80
N THR A 163 -17.93 21.57 -7.72
CA THR A 163 -18.89 20.78 -8.51
C THR A 163 -19.56 19.76 -7.60
N ASP A 164 -20.56 19.06 -8.12
CA ASP A 164 -21.09 17.87 -7.43
C ASP A 164 -19.98 16.82 -7.30
N ASP A 165 -19.66 16.43 -6.06
CA ASP A 165 -18.52 15.57 -5.77
C ASP A 165 -18.66 14.83 -4.42
N ALA A 166 -19.70 14.00 -4.33
CA ALA A 166 -20.00 13.21 -3.13
C ALA A 166 -18.79 12.40 -2.60
N PRO A 167 -17.91 11.78 -3.42
CA PRO A 167 -16.78 11.01 -2.93
C PRO A 167 -15.61 11.85 -2.38
N SER A 168 -15.69 13.18 -2.36
CA SER A 168 -14.64 14.04 -1.80
C SER A 168 -14.57 14.02 -0.27
N LEU A 169 -15.62 13.58 0.44
CA LEU A 169 -15.69 13.55 1.89
C LEU A 169 -14.47 12.87 2.56
N PRO A 170 -14.06 11.64 2.19
CA PRO A 170 -12.88 11.01 2.78
C PRO A 170 -11.57 11.78 2.51
N ILE A 171 -11.45 12.47 1.37
CA ILE A 171 -10.27 13.28 1.04
C ILE A 171 -10.18 14.49 1.98
N LEU A 172 -11.30 15.19 2.14
CA LEU A 172 -11.40 16.35 3.02
C LEU A 172 -11.23 15.94 4.49
N GLY A 173 -11.91 14.88 4.90
CA GLY A 173 -11.91 14.36 6.27
C GLY A 173 -10.55 13.85 6.75
N GLN A 174 -9.70 13.37 5.86
CA GLN A 174 -8.34 12.93 6.18
C GLN A 174 -7.28 14.05 6.20
N THR A 175 -7.68 15.30 6.08
CA THR A 175 -6.77 16.45 6.23
C THR A 175 -6.33 16.56 7.67
N MET A 176 -5.00 16.57 7.91
CA MET A 176 -4.41 16.77 9.23
C MET A 176 -4.63 18.23 9.65
N ILE A 177 -5.14 18.46 10.86
CA ILE A 177 -5.43 19.81 11.36
C ILE A 177 -4.23 20.36 12.13
N VAL A 178 -3.94 21.65 11.94
CA VAL A 178 -2.82 22.36 12.59
C VAL A 178 -3.33 23.58 13.36
N PRO A 179 -2.67 23.94 14.48
CA PRO A 179 -3.13 25.03 15.35
C PRO A 179 -2.91 26.41 14.71
N GLU A 180 -3.99 27.18 14.55
CA GLU A 180 -3.93 28.54 14.00
C GLU A 180 -2.97 29.43 14.81
N HIS A 181 -3.05 29.39 16.15
CA HIS A 181 -2.27 30.26 17.05
C HIS A 181 -0.74 30.11 16.90
N LEU A 182 -0.26 29.01 16.30
CA LEU A 182 1.17 28.80 16.01
C LEU A 182 1.51 28.96 14.53
N TRP A 183 0.60 28.56 13.64
CA TRP A 183 0.89 28.52 12.21
C TRP A 183 0.59 29.82 11.49
N ALA A 184 -0.28 30.69 12.05
CA ALA A 184 -0.60 31.98 11.45
C ALA A 184 0.61 32.92 11.29
N ASP A 185 1.59 32.81 12.17
CA ASP A 185 2.81 33.60 12.13
C ASP A 185 3.94 33.01 11.26
N VAL A 186 3.74 31.82 10.69
CA VAL A 186 4.73 31.12 9.84
C VAL A 186 4.77 31.79 8.47
N LYS A 187 5.87 32.46 8.15
CA LYS A 187 6.01 33.24 6.90
C LYS A 187 6.14 32.40 5.64
N ASP A 188 6.72 31.21 5.74
CA ASP A 188 6.95 30.28 4.64
C ASP A 188 6.62 28.86 5.10
N PRO A 189 5.34 28.49 5.08
CA PRO A 189 4.91 27.16 5.50
C PRO A 189 5.49 26.03 4.65
N GLY A 190 5.83 26.28 3.39
CA GLY A 190 6.41 25.29 2.47
C GLY A 190 7.82 24.84 2.84
N THR A 191 8.54 25.64 3.63
CA THR A 191 9.87 25.29 4.13
C THR A 191 9.93 25.14 5.65
N TYR A 192 8.82 25.37 6.34
CA TYR A 192 8.70 25.25 7.78
C TYR A 192 8.76 23.80 8.22
N ARG A 193 9.82 23.43 8.94
CA ARG A 193 10.04 22.04 9.39
C ARG A 193 9.26 21.65 10.63
N ASN A 194 8.68 22.62 11.32
CA ASN A 194 7.94 22.38 12.56
C ASN A 194 8.70 21.47 13.54
N GLU A 195 9.91 21.89 13.92
CA GLU A 195 10.84 21.08 14.73
C GLU A 195 10.34 20.76 16.14
N ASN A 196 9.36 21.51 16.65
CA ASN A 196 8.70 21.30 17.93
C ASN A 196 7.17 21.28 17.70
N PRO A 197 6.62 20.17 17.24
CA PRO A 197 5.22 20.08 16.87
C PRO A 197 4.30 20.18 18.09
N VAL A 198 3.21 20.91 17.94
CA VAL A 198 2.06 20.94 18.85
C VAL A 198 0.88 20.39 18.07
N GLY A 199 0.29 19.31 18.53
CA GLY A 199 -0.81 18.61 17.89
C GLY A 199 -1.86 18.16 18.89
N THR A 200 -2.96 17.60 18.42
CA THR A 200 -4.07 17.07 19.23
C THR A 200 -3.91 15.60 19.55
N GLY A 201 -2.96 14.91 18.91
CA GLY A 201 -2.86 13.46 18.89
C GLY A 201 -2.39 12.80 20.19
N PRO A 202 -2.38 11.45 20.21
CA PRO A 202 -2.05 10.64 21.38
C PRO A 202 -0.60 10.78 21.85
N PHE A 203 0.27 11.36 21.05
CA PHE A 203 1.70 11.50 21.40
C PHE A 203 2.23 12.89 21.15
N VAL A 204 3.23 13.28 21.95
CA VAL A 204 4.04 14.49 21.81
C VAL A 204 5.48 14.11 21.50
N LEU A 205 6.24 15.01 20.85
CA LEU A 205 7.65 14.75 20.56
C LEU A 205 8.46 14.65 21.86
N GLY A 206 9.13 13.51 22.04
CA GLY A 206 10.07 13.27 23.11
C GLY A 206 11.52 13.67 22.73
N ASN A 207 12.43 12.72 22.77
CA ASN A 207 13.83 12.94 22.42
C ASN A 207 14.05 12.85 20.91
N TYR A 208 14.99 13.63 20.40
CA TYR A 208 15.37 13.62 18.98
C TYR A 208 16.89 13.67 18.79
N ASN A 209 17.40 12.79 17.94
CA ASN A 209 18.70 12.92 17.28
C ASN A 209 18.57 12.45 15.82
N ASP A 210 19.65 12.56 15.04
CA ASP A 210 19.63 12.24 13.61
C ASP A 210 19.55 10.74 13.28
N GLN A 211 19.61 9.84 14.27
CA GLN A 211 19.52 8.39 14.09
C GLN A 211 18.29 7.78 14.77
N GLN A 212 17.66 8.50 15.68
CA GLN A 212 16.52 8.02 16.44
C GLN A 212 15.74 9.19 17.02
N TYR A 213 14.43 9.05 17.08
CA TYR A 213 13.60 9.94 17.88
C TYR A 213 12.55 9.12 18.65
N SER A 214 11.95 9.75 19.64
CA SER A 214 10.85 9.17 20.39
C SER A 214 9.65 10.12 20.43
N VAL A 215 8.50 9.53 20.65
CA VAL A 215 7.30 10.27 21.07
C VAL A 215 6.82 9.68 22.39
N ASP A 216 6.30 10.55 23.24
CA ASP A 216 5.82 10.23 24.57
C ASP A 216 4.30 10.42 24.60
N LYS A 217 3.59 9.62 25.39
CA LYS A 217 2.13 9.74 25.55
C LYS A 217 1.73 11.16 25.89
N ASN A 218 0.73 11.68 25.21
CA ASN A 218 0.06 12.92 25.56
C ASN A 218 -0.96 12.66 26.69
N PRO A 219 -0.73 13.12 27.93
CA PRO A 219 -1.63 12.84 29.03
C PRO A 219 -2.99 13.56 28.90
N ASP A 220 -3.03 14.64 28.12
CA ASP A 220 -4.19 15.49 27.90
C ASP A 220 -4.93 15.12 26.59
N TYR A 221 -4.56 13.99 25.98
CA TYR A 221 -5.22 13.48 24.77
C TYR A 221 -6.70 13.13 25.08
N TRP A 222 -7.62 13.52 24.22
CA TRP A 222 -9.06 13.32 24.42
C TRP A 222 -9.50 11.84 24.58
N GLN A 223 -8.65 10.88 24.16
CA GLN A 223 -8.80 9.45 24.42
C GLN A 223 -7.62 8.89 25.25
N ALA A 224 -7.01 9.66 26.13
CA ALA A 224 -5.83 9.25 26.89
C ALA A 224 -6.04 7.98 27.74
N ASP A 225 -7.26 7.71 28.15
CA ASP A 225 -7.66 6.50 28.87
C ASP A 225 -7.59 5.23 28.04
N LYS A 226 -7.58 5.34 26.70
CA LYS A 226 -7.41 4.23 25.76
C LYS A 226 -5.97 4.00 25.33
N ILE A 227 -5.06 4.92 25.63
CA ILE A 227 -3.65 4.79 25.24
C ILE A 227 -2.85 4.16 26.37
N GLU A 228 -2.38 2.94 26.17
CA GLU A 228 -1.56 2.21 27.17
C GLU A 228 -0.05 2.25 26.88
N ILE A 229 0.32 2.79 25.71
CA ILE A 229 1.71 2.98 25.31
C ILE A 229 2.22 4.31 25.88
N GLU A 230 3.25 4.26 26.75
CA GLU A 230 3.83 5.46 27.33
C GLU A 230 4.90 6.10 26.43
N HIS A 231 5.66 5.26 25.68
CA HIS A 231 6.74 5.71 24.84
C HIS A 231 6.78 4.94 23.52
N ILE A 232 7.07 5.63 22.42
CA ILE A 232 7.39 4.99 21.13
C ILE A 232 8.77 5.45 20.69
N ILE A 233 9.62 4.50 20.33
CA ILE A 233 10.96 4.73 19.80
C ILE A 233 10.97 4.40 18.32
N LEU A 234 11.47 5.34 17.50
CA LEU A 234 11.58 5.21 16.05
C LEU A 234 13.05 5.37 15.62
N PRO A 235 13.80 4.28 15.48
CA PRO A 235 15.17 4.34 14.99
C PRO A 235 15.22 4.48 13.48
N SER A 236 16.30 5.09 12.98
CA SER A 236 16.60 5.06 11.54
C SER A 236 16.96 3.65 11.10
N THR A 237 16.47 3.25 9.93
CA THR A 237 16.79 1.96 9.33
C THR A 237 16.91 2.07 7.82
N ASN A 238 17.84 1.33 7.24
CA ASN A 238 18.03 1.23 5.79
C ASN A 238 18.15 -0.22 5.32
N SER A 239 17.95 -1.18 6.21
CA SER A 239 18.10 -2.61 5.95
C SER A 239 16.83 -3.36 6.31
N GLN A 240 16.36 -4.19 5.38
CA GLN A 240 15.27 -5.13 5.63
C GLN A 240 15.64 -6.16 6.71
N LEU A 241 16.93 -6.51 6.82
CA LEU A 241 17.42 -7.42 7.85
C LEU A 241 17.21 -6.85 9.26
N ASP A 242 17.29 -5.54 9.43
CA ASP A 242 17.04 -4.88 10.72
C ASP A 242 15.64 -5.22 11.25
N THR A 243 14.64 -5.41 10.38
CA THR A 243 13.28 -5.79 10.77
C THR A 243 13.25 -7.05 11.64
N VAL A 244 14.06 -8.05 11.30
CA VAL A 244 14.13 -9.32 12.05
C VAL A 244 15.11 -9.27 13.23
N THR A 245 16.20 -8.49 13.11
CA THR A 245 17.32 -8.57 14.06
C THR A 245 17.27 -7.58 15.21
N ARG A 246 16.49 -6.50 15.09
CA ARG A 246 16.42 -5.45 16.13
C ARG A 246 15.34 -5.65 17.19
N GLY A 247 14.46 -6.65 17.03
CA GLY A 247 13.37 -6.88 17.98
C GLY A 247 12.33 -5.76 17.99
N TYR A 248 11.88 -5.35 16.81
CA TYR A 248 10.79 -4.40 16.68
C TYR A 248 9.48 -4.97 17.23
N ASP A 249 8.72 -4.13 17.93
CA ASP A 249 7.37 -4.48 18.36
C ASP A 249 6.37 -4.32 17.22
N TRP A 250 6.66 -3.42 16.25
CA TRP A 250 5.84 -3.23 15.06
C TRP A 250 6.70 -2.86 13.85
N ALA A 251 6.49 -3.58 12.74
CA ALA A 251 7.16 -3.32 11.47
C ALA A 251 6.19 -3.52 10.31
N TYR A 252 6.51 -2.97 9.16
CA TYR A 252 5.78 -3.13 7.91
C TYR A 252 6.76 -3.55 6.82
N SER A 253 6.74 -4.81 6.43
CA SER A 253 7.65 -5.31 5.39
C SER A 253 7.23 -6.70 4.92
N PHE A 254 7.22 -6.92 3.60
CA PHE A 254 7.27 -8.29 3.10
C PHE A 254 8.63 -8.92 3.44
N ILE A 255 8.61 -10.08 4.04
CA ILE A 255 9.79 -10.90 4.36
C ILE A 255 9.52 -12.30 3.83
N SER A 256 10.40 -12.80 2.95
CA SER A 256 10.32 -14.18 2.49
C SER A 256 10.49 -15.15 3.67
N ASP A 257 9.74 -16.25 3.65
CA ASP A 257 9.70 -17.25 4.71
C ASP A 257 9.46 -16.57 6.08
N VAL A 258 8.34 -15.84 6.19
CA VAL A 258 8.02 -15.08 7.40
C VAL A 258 7.95 -15.97 8.64
N GLU A 259 7.48 -17.22 8.50
CA GLU A 259 7.45 -18.20 9.59
C GLU A 259 8.86 -18.57 10.06
N GLY A 260 9.75 -18.92 9.12
CA GLY A 260 11.13 -19.31 9.39
C GLY A 260 12.06 -18.15 9.76
N THR A 261 11.65 -16.91 9.50
CA THR A 261 12.43 -15.70 9.79
C THR A 261 11.85 -14.91 10.96
N TRP A 262 10.76 -14.17 10.74
CA TRP A 262 10.11 -13.35 11.76
C TRP A 262 9.49 -14.22 12.86
N GLY A 263 8.65 -15.20 12.51
CA GLY A 263 7.99 -16.10 13.46
C GLY A 263 8.97 -16.90 14.30
N ALA A 264 10.04 -17.43 13.69
CA ALA A 264 11.07 -18.19 14.41
C ALA A 264 11.95 -17.34 15.34
N ALA A 265 11.97 -16.02 15.19
CA ALA A 265 12.79 -15.13 16.02
C ALA A 265 12.22 -14.94 17.43
N SER A 266 10.90 -15.04 17.61
CA SER A 266 10.21 -14.98 18.91
C SER A 266 8.86 -15.70 18.81
N GLU A 267 8.44 -16.40 19.88
CA GLU A 267 7.12 -17.01 20.00
C GLU A 267 5.98 -15.97 20.07
N HIS A 268 6.31 -14.72 20.33
CA HIS A 268 5.41 -13.58 20.35
C HIS A 268 5.34 -12.82 19.03
N ASN A 269 6.11 -13.21 18.03
CA ASN A 269 6.07 -12.59 16.72
C ASN A 269 4.90 -13.13 15.91
N ALA A 270 4.02 -12.24 15.51
CA ALA A 270 2.87 -12.51 14.69
C ALA A 270 2.85 -11.60 13.46
N TRP A 271 2.00 -11.92 12.51
CA TRP A 271 1.80 -11.14 11.30
C TRP A 271 0.37 -11.28 10.82
N TRP A 272 -0.07 -10.27 10.08
CA TRP A 272 -1.30 -10.34 9.32
C TRP A 272 -1.12 -9.55 8.03
N PHE A 273 -1.50 -10.16 6.92
CA PHE A 273 -1.32 -9.61 5.58
C PHE A 273 -2.67 -9.51 4.85
N PRO A 274 -3.56 -8.59 5.28
CA PRO A 274 -4.81 -8.41 4.56
C PRO A 274 -4.57 -7.91 3.15
N PRO A 275 -5.49 -8.18 2.22
CA PRO A 275 -5.44 -7.63 0.87
C PRO A 275 -5.60 -6.11 0.91
N GLY A 276 -4.71 -5.38 0.23
CA GLY A 276 -4.70 -3.92 0.20
C GLY A 276 -4.71 -3.33 -1.21
N GLY A 277 -4.81 -4.17 -2.23
CA GLY A 277 -4.88 -3.79 -3.64
C GLY A 277 -4.91 -5.01 -4.53
N VAL A 278 -5.07 -4.82 -5.84
CA VAL A 278 -4.99 -5.88 -6.84
C VAL A 278 -3.68 -5.71 -7.61
N ILE A 279 -2.88 -6.75 -7.69
CA ILE A 279 -1.75 -6.82 -8.62
C ILE A 279 -2.28 -7.38 -9.94
N ALA A 280 -2.03 -6.66 -11.04
CA ALA A 280 -2.62 -6.93 -12.33
C ALA A 280 -1.61 -6.80 -13.47
N LEU A 281 -1.92 -7.44 -14.60
CA LEU A 281 -1.35 -7.07 -15.89
C LEU A 281 -2.07 -5.82 -16.39
N MET A 282 -1.31 -4.81 -16.75
CA MET A 282 -1.76 -3.55 -17.33
C MET A 282 -1.34 -3.52 -18.81
N PRO A 283 -2.24 -3.82 -19.75
CA PRO A 283 -1.97 -3.67 -21.18
C PRO A 283 -1.99 -2.19 -21.55
N ASN A 284 -1.10 -1.73 -22.43
CA ASN A 284 -1.26 -0.43 -23.04
C ASN A 284 -2.25 -0.54 -24.21
N LEU A 285 -3.46 -0.01 -24.03
CA LEU A 285 -4.57 -0.17 -24.97
C LEU A 285 -4.40 0.66 -26.27
N GLU A 286 -3.40 1.53 -26.35
CA GLU A 286 -3.02 2.21 -27.59
C GLU A 286 -2.02 1.40 -28.44
N VAL A 287 -1.52 0.29 -27.89
CA VAL A 287 -0.50 -0.56 -28.56
C VAL A 287 -1.15 -1.86 -29.02
N ALA A 288 -1.18 -2.07 -30.36
CA ALA A 288 -1.63 -3.36 -30.88
C ALA A 288 -0.69 -4.49 -30.39
N PRO A 289 -1.24 -5.67 -30.04
CA PRO A 289 -2.60 -6.09 -30.27
C PRO A 289 -3.53 -5.91 -29.03
N PHE A 290 -3.13 -5.12 -28.04
CA PHE A 290 -3.88 -4.99 -26.78
C PHE A 290 -5.12 -4.11 -26.89
N ASP A 291 -5.31 -3.39 -28.00
CA ASP A 291 -6.55 -2.70 -28.37
C ASP A 291 -7.72 -3.67 -28.65
N ASP A 292 -7.42 -4.95 -28.99
CA ASP A 292 -8.43 -6.00 -29.15
C ASP A 292 -8.73 -6.71 -27.83
N VAL A 293 -9.99 -6.64 -27.38
CA VAL A 293 -10.45 -7.30 -26.14
C VAL A 293 -10.29 -8.82 -26.19
N ASN A 294 -10.39 -9.45 -27.38
CA ASN A 294 -10.23 -10.90 -27.51
C ASN A 294 -8.78 -11.33 -27.26
N VAL A 295 -7.79 -10.50 -27.58
CA VAL A 295 -6.39 -10.74 -27.18
C VAL A 295 -6.25 -10.69 -25.68
N ARG A 296 -6.82 -9.67 -25.01
CA ARG A 296 -6.79 -9.54 -23.55
C ARG A 296 -7.51 -10.71 -22.87
N ARG A 297 -8.65 -11.12 -23.42
CA ARG A 297 -9.42 -12.28 -22.95
C ARG A 297 -8.64 -13.59 -23.12
N GLY A 298 -7.99 -13.78 -24.26
CA GLY A 298 -7.11 -14.93 -24.50
C GLY A 298 -5.97 -14.99 -23.49
N ILE A 299 -5.33 -13.85 -23.19
CA ILE A 299 -4.32 -13.75 -22.14
C ILE A 299 -4.92 -14.10 -20.77
N ALA A 300 -6.06 -13.51 -20.40
CA ALA A 300 -6.70 -13.74 -19.10
C ALA A 300 -7.05 -15.22 -18.86
N LEU A 301 -7.55 -15.91 -19.90
CA LEU A 301 -7.90 -17.34 -19.87
C LEU A 301 -6.68 -18.27 -19.92
N SER A 302 -5.50 -17.76 -20.29
CA SER A 302 -4.27 -18.55 -20.30
C SER A 302 -3.60 -18.65 -18.93
N LEU A 303 -4.06 -17.89 -17.93
CA LEU A 303 -3.36 -17.71 -16.65
C LEU A 303 -3.98 -18.59 -15.55
N ASP A 304 -3.14 -19.41 -14.93
CA ASP A 304 -3.38 -20.04 -13.63
C ASP A 304 -3.03 -19.05 -12.52
N ARG A 305 -4.05 -18.41 -11.97
CA ARG A 305 -3.89 -17.37 -10.93
C ARG A 305 -3.50 -17.95 -9.58
N GLU A 306 -3.88 -19.20 -9.29
CA GLU A 306 -3.45 -19.87 -8.06
C GLU A 306 -1.93 -20.08 -8.07
N GLU A 307 -1.36 -20.60 -9.16
CA GLU A 307 0.09 -20.76 -9.31
C GLU A 307 0.82 -19.40 -9.27
N ILE A 308 0.22 -18.36 -9.88
CA ILE A 308 0.81 -17.01 -9.88
C ILE A 308 0.83 -16.45 -8.46
N ALA A 309 -0.27 -16.52 -7.72
CA ALA A 309 -0.39 -16.02 -6.34
C ALA A 309 0.57 -16.78 -5.40
N GLU A 310 0.56 -18.11 -5.46
CA GLU A 310 1.45 -18.98 -4.68
C GLU A 310 2.93 -18.64 -4.92
N THR A 311 3.32 -18.54 -6.20
CA THR A 311 4.71 -18.25 -6.56
C THR A 311 5.12 -16.81 -6.20
N ALA A 312 4.24 -15.83 -6.40
CA ALA A 312 4.50 -14.42 -6.14
C ALA A 312 4.61 -14.14 -4.66
N SER A 313 3.63 -14.55 -3.88
CA SER A 313 3.45 -14.18 -2.47
C SER A 313 3.82 -15.27 -1.47
N GLU A 314 4.37 -16.41 -1.94
CA GLU A 314 4.69 -17.57 -1.09
C GLU A 314 3.45 -18.14 -0.38
N GLY A 315 2.27 -18.06 -1.03
CA GLY A 315 0.99 -18.55 -0.49
C GLY A 315 0.33 -17.63 0.54
N TYR A 316 0.86 -16.43 0.77
CA TYR A 316 0.25 -15.47 1.71
C TYR A 316 -0.89 -14.65 1.13
N MET A 317 -1.04 -14.62 -0.17
CA MET A 317 -2.08 -13.83 -0.85
C MET A 317 -2.89 -14.71 -1.78
N GLU A 318 -4.19 -14.41 -1.86
CA GLU A 318 -5.13 -15.12 -2.70
C GLU A 318 -5.13 -14.61 -4.14
N PRO A 319 -5.56 -15.42 -5.12
CA PRO A 319 -5.83 -14.97 -6.47
C PRO A 319 -6.86 -13.83 -6.50
N ALA A 320 -6.70 -12.87 -7.40
CA ALA A 320 -7.65 -11.78 -7.56
C ALA A 320 -8.64 -12.03 -8.69
N GLY A 321 -9.91 -11.68 -8.45
CA GLY A 321 -10.96 -11.65 -9.45
C GLY A 321 -10.81 -10.46 -10.41
N GLN A 322 -11.70 -10.43 -11.43
CA GLN A 322 -11.73 -9.42 -12.49
C GLN A 322 -12.82 -8.36 -12.24
N THR A 323 -13.21 -8.13 -10.99
CA THR A 323 -14.20 -7.11 -10.62
C THR A 323 -13.62 -5.73 -10.38
N GLY A 324 -12.32 -5.63 -10.13
CA GLY A 324 -11.66 -4.40 -9.66
C GLY A 324 -11.77 -4.18 -8.16
N LEU A 325 -12.53 -5.01 -7.43
CA LEU A 325 -12.68 -4.95 -5.98
C LEU A 325 -11.54 -5.69 -5.26
N ILE A 326 -11.29 -5.29 -4.02
CA ILE A 326 -10.39 -5.97 -3.09
C ILE A 326 -11.23 -6.86 -2.17
N LEU A 327 -11.29 -8.16 -2.45
CA LEU A 327 -12.07 -9.10 -1.66
C LEU A 327 -11.19 -9.76 -0.56
N PRO A 328 -11.79 -10.07 0.61
CA PRO A 328 -13.20 -9.89 0.97
C PRO A 328 -13.56 -8.47 1.45
N ASN A 329 -12.61 -7.56 1.59
CA ASN A 329 -12.78 -6.25 2.24
C ASN A 329 -13.94 -5.42 1.67
N GLN A 330 -14.22 -5.56 0.38
CA GLN A 330 -15.24 -4.80 -0.36
C GLN A 330 -16.37 -5.70 -0.86
N GLU A 331 -16.63 -6.84 -0.18
CA GLU A 331 -17.66 -7.81 -0.58
C GLU A 331 -19.07 -7.20 -0.64
N GLU A 332 -19.34 -6.17 0.15
CA GLU A 332 -20.64 -5.48 0.14
C GLU A 332 -20.98 -4.80 -1.20
N TYR A 333 -19.98 -4.50 -2.01
CA TYR A 333 -20.14 -3.90 -3.34
C TYR A 333 -20.15 -4.93 -4.47
N LEU A 334 -19.96 -6.22 -4.17
CA LEU A 334 -19.80 -7.25 -5.19
C LEU A 334 -21.10 -7.48 -5.97
N ASP A 335 -21.06 -7.30 -7.29
CA ASP A 335 -22.18 -7.61 -8.18
C ASP A 335 -22.43 -9.13 -8.20
N PRO A 336 -23.58 -9.59 -7.68
CA PRO A 336 -23.90 -11.01 -7.63
C PRO A 336 -24.17 -11.62 -9.02
N SER A 337 -24.29 -10.83 -10.06
CA SER A 337 -24.49 -11.30 -11.44
C SER A 337 -23.18 -11.72 -12.12
N ILE A 338 -22.03 -11.25 -11.62
CA ILE A 338 -20.72 -11.62 -12.15
C ILE A 338 -20.37 -13.04 -11.69
N PRO A 339 -20.09 -13.98 -12.63
CA PRO A 339 -19.78 -15.37 -12.28
C PRO A 339 -18.53 -15.49 -11.38
N ASP A 340 -18.60 -16.41 -10.42
CA ASP A 340 -17.47 -16.81 -9.56
C ASP A 340 -16.73 -15.61 -8.92
N GLN A 341 -17.48 -14.57 -8.53
CA GLN A 341 -16.92 -13.31 -7.96
C GLN A 341 -15.88 -12.65 -8.89
N GLY A 342 -16.03 -12.83 -10.20
CA GLY A 342 -15.10 -12.32 -11.21
C GLY A 342 -13.87 -13.19 -11.44
N MET A 343 -13.76 -14.35 -10.82
CA MET A 343 -12.61 -15.23 -11.04
C MET A 343 -12.65 -15.82 -12.46
N ILE A 344 -11.62 -15.51 -13.26
CA ILE A 344 -11.42 -16.11 -14.58
C ILE A 344 -10.47 -17.30 -14.41
N THR A 345 -11.05 -18.51 -14.43
CA THR A 345 -10.27 -19.75 -14.34
C THR A 345 -9.52 -20.02 -15.65
N GLN A 346 -8.31 -20.56 -15.55
CA GLN A 346 -7.53 -20.97 -16.72
C GLN A 346 -8.31 -21.98 -17.58
N ASP A 347 -8.42 -21.69 -18.87
CA ASP A 347 -9.01 -22.56 -19.89
C ASP A 347 -8.27 -22.37 -21.23
N THR A 348 -7.36 -23.28 -21.51
CA THR A 348 -6.53 -23.23 -22.72
C THR A 348 -7.33 -23.27 -24.01
N ASP A 349 -8.41 -24.06 -24.06
CA ASP A 349 -9.25 -24.18 -25.28
C ASP A 349 -10.03 -22.89 -25.52
N ALA A 350 -10.58 -22.30 -24.45
CA ALA A 350 -11.27 -21.01 -24.52
C ALA A 350 -10.28 -19.85 -24.81
N ALA A 351 -9.06 -19.90 -24.29
CA ALA A 351 -8.00 -18.95 -24.59
C ALA A 351 -7.65 -18.95 -26.08
N LEU A 352 -7.42 -20.14 -26.65
CA LEU A 352 -7.13 -20.30 -28.08
C LEU A 352 -8.31 -19.88 -28.97
N ALA A 353 -9.54 -20.09 -28.50
CA ALA A 353 -10.74 -19.62 -29.21
C ALA A 353 -10.81 -18.08 -29.22
N ALA A 354 -10.53 -17.40 -28.09
CA ALA A 354 -10.48 -15.95 -28.01
C ALA A 354 -9.37 -15.37 -28.90
N PHE A 355 -8.18 -15.95 -28.89
CA PHE A 355 -7.11 -15.54 -29.81
C PHE A 355 -7.48 -15.75 -31.28
N ALA A 356 -8.25 -16.81 -31.60
CA ALA A 356 -8.73 -17.06 -32.97
C ALA A 356 -9.72 -15.98 -33.43
N GLU A 357 -10.59 -15.49 -32.54
CA GLU A 357 -11.47 -14.35 -32.84
C GLU A 357 -10.67 -13.07 -33.13
N ALA A 358 -9.51 -12.88 -32.49
CA ALA A 358 -8.58 -11.80 -32.77
C ALA A 358 -7.69 -12.06 -34.00
N GLY A 359 -7.88 -13.18 -34.71
CA GLY A 359 -7.16 -13.52 -35.94
C GLY A 359 -5.83 -14.26 -35.76
N TYR A 360 -5.57 -14.80 -34.57
CA TYR A 360 -4.39 -15.61 -34.27
C TYR A 360 -4.71 -17.10 -34.32
N THR A 361 -3.76 -17.89 -34.77
CA THR A 361 -3.88 -19.36 -34.81
C THR A 361 -2.60 -20.04 -34.33
N LEU A 362 -2.71 -21.20 -33.73
CA LEU A 362 -1.56 -21.98 -33.27
C LEU A 362 -0.91 -22.69 -34.49
N ASP A 363 0.37 -22.39 -34.74
CA ASP A 363 1.23 -23.03 -35.74
C ASP A 363 2.42 -23.71 -35.03
N GLY A 364 2.27 -25.01 -34.77
CA GLY A 364 3.19 -25.76 -33.93
C GLY A 364 3.08 -25.32 -32.47
N ASP A 365 4.15 -24.71 -31.95
CA ASP A 365 4.26 -24.14 -30.59
C ASP A 365 4.18 -22.60 -30.57
N ARG A 366 3.73 -21.98 -31.67
CA ARG A 366 3.69 -20.53 -31.85
C ARG A 366 2.28 -20.06 -32.16
N LEU A 367 1.80 -19.07 -31.45
CA LEU A 367 0.56 -18.37 -31.77
C LEU A 367 0.86 -17.28 -32.80
N VAL A 368 0.32 -17.40 -34.01
CA VAL A 368 0.67 -16.53 -35.14
C VAL A 368 -0.53 -15.81 -35.72
N GLY A 369 -0.37 -14.59 -36.15
CA GLY A 369 -1.36 -13.83 -36.91
C GLY A 369 -1.45 -14.31 -38.37
N ALA A 370 -2.38 -13.74 -39.13
CA ALA A 370 -2.62 -14.11 -40.54
C ALA A 370 -1.39 -13.90 -41.45
N ASP A 371 -0.47 -13.05 -41.08
CA ASP A 371 0.80 -12.80 -41.79
C ASP A 371 1.93 -13.75 -41.37
N GLY A 372 1.67 -14.66 -40.44
CA GLY A 372 2.64 -15.60 -39.87
C GLY A 372 3.56 -15.01 -38.80
N THR A 373 3.31 -13.77 -38.36
CA THR A 373 4.03 -13.13 -37.25
C THR A 373 3.56 -13.71 -35.93
N GLN A 374 4.49 -14.15 -35.08
CA GLN A 374 4.16 -14.64 -33.74
C GLN A 374 3.66 -13.52 -32.85
N LEU A 375 2.62 -13.79 -32.05
CA LEU A 375 2.20 -12.89 -30.96
C LEU A 375 3.33 -12.82 -29.94
N GLU A 376 3.98 -11.66 -29.86
CA GLU A 376 5.06 -11.41 -28.92
C GLU A 376 4.95 -10.00 -28.32
N PHE A 377 5.36 -9.85 -27.07
CA PHE A 377 5.41 -8.56 -26.40
C PHE A 377 6.39 -8.54 -25.23
N ALA A 378 6.70 -7.33 -24.77
CA ALA A 378 7.48 -7.11 -23.57
C ALA A 378 6.58 -6.93 -22.36
N LEU A 379 6.85 -7.68 -21.27
CA LEU A 379 6.25 -7.50 -19.96
C LEU A 379 7.22 -6.76 -19.05
N THR A 380 6.82 -5.57 -18.62
CA THR A 380 7.63 -4.65 -17.80
C THR A 380 7.21 -4.76 -16.34
N THR A 381 8.18 -4.93 -15.43
CA THR A 381 7.96 -4.87 -13.98
C THR A 381 9.16 -4.24 -13.28
N ALA A 382 8.96 -3.68 -12.08
CA ALA A 382 10.05 -3.00 -11.36
C ALA A 382 11.07 -4.00 -10.81
N ASN A 383 12.37 -3.75 -11.10
CA ASN A 383 13.44 -4.50 -10.48
C ASN A 383 13.47 -4.25 -8.95
N GLY A 384 13.57 -5.32 -8.17
CA GLY A 384 13.60 -5.25 -6.70
C GLY A 384 12.25 -5.49 -6.02
N PHE A 385 11.15 -5.53 -6.78
CA PHE A 385 9.88 -6.04 -6.31
C PHE A 385 9.83 -7.54 -6.61
N SER A 386 10.20 -8.33 -5.60
CA SER A 386 10.47 -9.77 -5.78
C SER A 386 9.21 -10.56 -6.13
N ASP A 387 8.09 -10.21 -5.52
CA ASP A 387 6.76 -10.76 -5.77
C ASP A 387 6.32 -10.47 -7.22
N TRP A 388 6.39 -9.23 -7.69
CA TRP A 388 6.06 -8.86 -9.07
C TRP A 388 6.98 -9.55 -10.09
N THR A 389 8.28 -9.69 -9.75
CA THR A 389 9.23 -10.36 -10.64
C THR A 389 8.90 -11.85 -10.77
N ARG A 390 8.54 -12.53 -9.67
CA ARG A 390 8.10 -13.93 -9.70
C ARG A 390 6.80 -14.09 -10.47
N ALA A 391 5.81 -13.22 -10.23
CA ALA A 391 4.57 -13.21 -11.00
C ALA A 391 4.84 -13.06 -12.51
N ALA A 392 5.72 -12.12 -12.91
CA ALA A 392 6.08 -11.92 -14.32
C ALA A 392 6.71 -13.17 -14.95
N GLN A 393 7.55 -13.90 -14.20
CA GLN A 393 8.18 -15.13 -14.68
C GLN A 393 7.16 -16.25 -14.85
N THR A 394 6.19 -16.40 -13.93
CA THR A 394 5.12 -17.38 -14.02
C THR A 394 4.19 -17.06 -15.21
N VAL A 395 3.76 -15.80 -15.35
CA VAL A 395 2.99 -15.33 -16.51
C VAL A 395 3.72 -15.60 -17.82
N GLN A 396 5.02 -15.32 -17.91
CA GLN A 396 5.85 -15.61 -19.10
C GLN A 396 5.81 -17.10 -19.44
N SER A 397 5.93 -17.97 -18.44
CA SER A 397 5.89 -19.43 -18.63
C SER A 397 4.53 -19.91 -19.13
N GLN A 398 3.46 -19.50 -18.49
CA GLN A 398 2.08 -19.92 -18.82
C GLN A 398 1.66 -19.43 -20.22
N LEU A 399 2.03 -18.20 -20.59
CA LEU A 399 1.77 -17.68 -21.93
C LEU A 399 2.58 -18.39 -23.02
N ALA A 400 3.76 -18.89 -22.71
CA ALA A 400 4.54 -19.71 -23.64
C ALA A 400 3.84 -21.05 -23.94
N ASP A 401 3.09 -21.62 -23.00
CA ASP A 401 2.35 -22.88 -23.19
C ASP A 401 1.22 -22.75 -24.23
N VAL A 402 0.71 -21.54 -24.45
CA VAL A 402 -0.26 -21.22 -25.51
C VAL A 402 0.38 -20.58 -26.75
N GLY A 403 1.71 -20.59 -26.83
CA GLY A 403 2.47 -20.13 -28.00
C GLY A 403 2.73 -18.62 -28.09
N VAL A 404 2.42 -17.87 -27.03
CA VAL A 404 2.71 -16.43 -26.92
C VAL A 404 4.15 -16.24 -26.41
N LYS A 405 4.92 -15.35 -27.04
CA LYS A 405 6.28 -15.06 -26.63
C LYS A 405 6.34 -13.79 -25.79
N VAL A 406 6.74 -13.91 -24.52
CA VAL A 406 6.91 -12.78 -23.61
C VAL A 406 8.39 -12.52 -23.31
N THR A 407 8.79 -11.26 -23.35
CA THR A 407 10.15 -10.82 -22.97
C THR A 407 10.08 -9.92 -21.74
N LEU A 408 10.74 -10.31 -20.64
CA LEU A 408 10.73 -9.51 -19.41
C LEU A 408 11.65 -8.30 -19.51
N LYS A 409 11.15 -7.14 -19.07
CA LYS A 409 11.90 -5.90 -18.86
C LYS A 409 11.86 -5.54 -17.37
N LEU A 410 13.03 -5.39 -16.75
CA LEU A 410 13.19 -5.17 -15.32
C LEU A 410 13.94 -3.84 -15.04
N PRO A 411 13.37 -2.68 -15.39
CA PRO A 411 13.99 -1.39 -15.07
C PRO A 411 14.04 -1.16 -13.56
N GLN A 412 14.94 -0.27 -13.12
CA GLN A 412 14.93 0.20 -11.74
C GLN A 412 13.59 0.91 -11.42
N PRO A 413 13.14 0.99 -10.16
CA PRO A 413 11.81 1.52 -9.80
C PRO A 413 11.50 2.89 -10.40
N ALA A 414 12.45 3.83 -10.41
CA ALA A 414 12.24 5.14 -11.03
C ALA A 414 12.05 5.05 -12.56
N GLY A 415 12.78 4.15 -13.23
CA GLY A 415 12.62 3.89 -14.66
C GLY A 415 11.31 3.18 -14.99
N TYR A 416 10.86 2.26 -14.12
CA TYR A 416 9.55 1.63 -14.21
C TYR A 416 8.44 2.68 -14.07
N GLN A 417 8.48 3.51 -13.03
CA GLN A 417 7.49 4.56 -12.81
C GLN A 417 7.40 5.53 -13.99
N SER A 418 8.55 5.93 -14.53
CA SER A 418 8.59 6.77 -15.73
C SER A 418 7.96 6.08 -16.96
N ALA A 419 8.25 4.79 -17.15
CA ALA A 419 7.72 4.04 -18.28
C ALA A 419 6.19 3.93 -18.24
N ILE A 420 5.60 3.55 -17.06
CA ILE A 420 4.15 3.41 -16.96
C ILE A 420 3.45 4.77 -17.05
N SER A 421 3.98 5.81 -16.41
CA SER A 421 3.39 7.15 -16.47
C SER A 421 3.36 7.69 -17.90
N ASN A 422 4.42 7.49 -18.69
CA ASN A 422 4.50 7.98 -20.06
C ASN A 422 3.86 7.04 -21.10
N GLY A 423 3.40 5.84 -20.73
CA GLY A 423 2.91 4.84 -21.68
C GLY A 423 4.03 4.18 -22.52
N ASP A 424 5.27 4.19 -22.04
CA ASP A 424 6.43 3.57 -22.71
C ASP A 424 6.53 2.06 -22.40
N PHE A 425 5.44 1.35 -22.54
CA PHE A 425 5.35 -0.09 -22.30
C PHE A 425 4.31 -0.73 -23.23
N GLU A 426 4.42 -2.04 -23.43
CA GLU A 426 3.41 -2.85 -24.14
C GLU A 426 2.47 -3.50 -23.13
N MET A 427 3.02 -4.19 -22.14
CA MET A 427 2.33 -4.78 -20.99
C MET A 427 3.18 -4.52 -19.75
N ALA A 428 2.56 -4.21 -18.61
CA ALA A 428 3.26 -4.07 -17.35
C ALA A 428 2.58 -4.87 -16.23
N ILE A 429 3.32 -5.18 -15.14
CA ILE A 429 2.71 -5.57 -13.87
C ILE A 429 2.65 -4.34 -12.99
N GLY A 430 1.48 -4.06 -12.43
CA GLY A 430 1.28 -2.95 -11.50
C GLY A 430 0.20 -3.24 -10.49
N GLY A 431 0.12 -2.39 -9.47
CA GLY A 431 -0.95 -2.41 -8.47
C GLY A 431 -2.08 -1.48 -8.86
N MET A 432 -3.31 -1.91 -8.64
CA MET A 432 -4.51 -1.11 -8.77
C MET A 432 -5.42 -1.28 -7.55
N GLY A 433 -6.35 -0.35 -7.38
CA GLY A 433 -7.26 -0.37 -6.26
C GLY A 433 -6.64 0.13 -4.96
N ASN A 434 -7.48 0.55 -4.07
CA ASN A 434 -7.20 0.89 -2.67
C ASN A 434 -8.53 0.85 -1.89
N GLY A 435 -8.52 1.17 -0.61
CA GLY A 435 -9.70 1.07 0.24
C GLY A 435 -10.92 1.92 -0.16
N ASN A 436 -10.76 2.95 -1.00
CA ASN A 436 -11.86 3.75 -1.52
C ASN A 436 -12.33 3.21 -2.88
N VAL A 437 -13.51 2.61 -2.91
CA VAL A 437 -14.07 1.95 -4.10
C VAL A 437 -14.24 2.91 -5.27
N TYR A 438 -14.86 4.08 -5.05
CA TYR A 438 -15.02 5.08 -6.12
C TYR A 438 -13.66 5.48 -6.71
N GLN A 439 -12.68 5.81 -5.85
CA GLN A 439 -11.37 6.26 -6.31
C GLN A 439 -10.64 5.17 -7.09
N ALA A 440 -10.80 3.89 -6.71
CA ALA A 440 -10.23 2.76 -7.43
C ALA A 440 -10.73 2.70 -8.88
N PHE A 441 -12.06 2.77 -9.08
CA PHE A 441 -12.65 2.78 -10.42
C PHE A 441 -12.35 4.08 -11.18
N ASN A 442 -12.40 5.23 -10.53
CA ASN A 442 -12.07 6.49 -11.16
C ASN A 442 -10.62 6.53 -11.68
N ASN A 443 -9.67 6.06 -10.88
CA ASN A 443 -8.26 5.99 -11.29
C ASN A 443 -8.02 5.03 -12.46
N LEU A 444 -8.80 3.95 -12.55
CA LEU A 444 -8.67 2.94 -13.59
C LEU A 444 -9.41 3.32 -14.88
N LEU A 445 -10.65 3.83 -14.78
CA LEU A 445 -11.56 3.90 -15.91
C LEU A 445 -11.77 5.31 -16.46
N SER A 446 -11.53 6.37 -15.65
CA SER A 446 -11.88 7.73 -16.05
C SER A 446 -11.04 8.22 -17.22
N SER A 447 -11.71 8.70 -18.26
CA SER A 447 -11.10 9.37 -19.40
C SER A 447 -10.51 10.75 -19.05
N GLU A 448 -10.79 11.30 -17.85
CA GLU A 448 -10.15 12.53 -17.35
C GLU A 448 -8.63 12.36 -17.20
N PHE A 449 -8.17 11.14 -16.90
CA PHE A 449 -6.74 10.81 -16.80
C PHE A 449 -6.11 10.36 -18.11
N TYR A 450 -6.91 10.21 -19.15
CA TYR A 450 -6.38 9.81 -20.46
C TYR A 450 -5.49 10.89 -21.06
N VAL A 451 -4.28 10.51 -21.39
CA VAL A 451 -3.37 11.25 -22.27
C VAL A 451 -2.74 10.26 -23.26
N PRO A 452 -2.39 10.69 -24.48
CA PRO A 452 -1.72 9.79 -25.42
C PRO A 452 -0.39 9.25 -24.89
N SER A 453 -0.01 8.07 -25.33
CA SER A 453 1.35 7.52 -25.04
C SER A 453 2.43 8.52 -25.45
N GLY A 454 3.43 8.71 -24.57
CA GLY A 454 4.44 9.76 -24.64
C GLY A 454 4.11 10.99 -23.78
N GLU A 455 2.90 11.10 -23.24
CA GLU A 455 2.53 12.10 -22.25
C GLU A 455 2.29 11.43 -20.88
N ALA A 456 2.75 12.11 -19.82
CA ALA A 456 2.67 11.54 -18.46
C ALA A 456 1.27 11.67 -17.86
N THR A 457 0.79 10.58 -17.27
CA THR A 457 -0.40 10.56 -16.42
C THR A 457 -0.08 10.03 -15.02
N ALA A 458 -0.94 10.32 -14.07
CA ALA A 458 -0.87 9.81 -12.70
C ALA A 458 -1.74 8.56 -12.49
N ASN A 459 -2.76 8.35 -13.32
CA ASN A 459 -3.72 7.25 -13.25
C ASN A 459 -4.09 6.78 -14.66
N ASN A 460 -4.94 5.76 -14.81
CA ASN A 460 -5.35 5.21 -16.11
C ASN A 460 -4.13 4.98 -17.02
N PHE A 461 -3.15 4.24 -16.49
CA PHE A 461 -1.91 3.94 -17.19
C PHE A 461 -2.13 3.12 -18.46
N GLU A 462 -3.21 2.36 -18.52
CA GLU A 462 -3.68 1.53 -19.61
C GLU A 462 -4.18 2.34 -20.81
N ARG A 463 -4.44 3.63 -20.62
CA ARG A 463 -5.03 4.53 -21.63
C ARG A 463 -6.46 4.09 -22.03
N TYR A 464 -7.22 3.57 -21.05
CA TYR A 464 -8.61 3.15 -21.24
C TYR A 464 -9.52 4.37 -21.46
N ARG A 465 -10.57 4.19 -22.27
CA ARG A 465 -11.62 5.18 -22.51
C ARG A 465 -12.96 4.49 -22.71
N SER A 466 -13.98 5.00 -22.03
CA SER A 466 -15.36 4.54 -22.18
C SER A 466 -16.32 5.66 -21.80
N ASP A 467 -17.16 6.07 -22.74
CA ASP A 467 -18.22 7.04 -22.47
C ASP A 467 -19.21 6.54 -21.41
N GLU A 468 -19.41 5.21 -21.33
CA GLU A 468 -20.26 4.56 -20.34
C GLU A 468 -19.65 4.64 -18.94
N ALA A 469 -18.37 4.28 -18.79
CA ALA A 469 -17.67 4.40 -17.52
C ALA A 469 -17.62 5.85 -17.03
N ASP A 470 -17.33 6.81 -17.92
CA ASP A 470 -17.33 8.24 -17.60
C ASP A 470 -18.70 8.74 -17.12
N ALA A 471 -19.79 8.25 -17.74
CA ALA A 471 -21.15 8.61 -17.34
C ALA A 471 -21.49 8.06 -15.94
N LEU A 472 -21.12 6.81 -15.64
CA LEU A 472 -21.32 6.19 -14.34
C LEU A 472 -20.49 6.87 -13.24
N LEU A 473 -19.21 7.14 -13.49
CA LEU A 473 -18.34 7.86 -12.56
C LEU A 473 -18.85 9.28 -12.27
N LYS A 474 -19.39 9.95 -13.30
CA LYS A 474 -20.01 11.25 -13.12
C LYS A 474 -21.28 11.15 -12.28
N GLU A 475 -22.16 10.18 -12.56
CA GLU A 475 -23.40 9.96 -11.78
C GLU A 475 -23.09 9.65 -10.32
N TYR A 476 -22.04 8.86 -10.04
CA TYR A 476 -21.58 8.60 -8.67
C TYR A 476 -21.21 9.90 -7.93
N ARG A 477 -20.51 10.82 -8.59
CA ARG A 477 -20.17 12.11 -7.99
C ARG A 477 -21.39 12.98 -7.68
N GLU A 478 -22.43 12.87 -8.52
CA GLU A 478 -23.65 13.71 -8.45
C GLU A 478 -24.67 13.19 -7.43
N THR A 479 -24.53 11.96 -6.90
CA THR A 479 -25.48 11.38 -5.95
C THR A 479 -24.87 11.14 -4.56
N VAL A 480 -25.67 11.40 -3.52
CA VAL A 480 -25.39 11.04 -2.13
C VAL A 480 -26.28 9.87 -1.65
N ASP A 481 -27.01 9.22 -2.56
CA ASP A 481 -27.79 8.02 -2.26
C ASP A 481 -26.90 6.78 -2.26
N PRO A 482 -26.64 6.15 -1.10
CA PRO A 482 -25.73 5.00 -1.01
C PRO A 482 -26.20 3.80 -1.86
N ALA A 483 -27.52 3.60 -1.99
CA ALA A 483 -28.05 2.49 -2.79
C ALA A 483 -27.71 2.67 -4.27
N ARG A 484 -27.88 3.91 -4.80
CA ARG A 484 -27.50 4.22 -6.20
C ARG A 484 -25.98 4.15 -6.39
N GLN A 485 -25.20 4.60 -5.41
CA GLN A 485 -23.73 4.46 -5.46
C GLN A 485 -23.31 2.99 -5.57
N THR A 486 -23.93 2.09 -4.80
CA THR A 486 -23.67 0.65 -4.89
C THR A 486 -24.03 0.10 -6.27
N GLU A 487 -25.22 0.44 -6.81
CA GLU A 487 -25.62 0.01 -8.17
C GLU A 487 -24.61 0.49 -9.24
N ILE A 488 -24.11 1.72 -9.14
CA ILE A 488 -23.10 2.24 -10.06
C ILE A 488 -21.79 1.45 -9.96
N VAL A 489 -21.38 1.08 -8.75
CA VAL A 489 -20.19 0.23 -8.56
C VAL A 489 -20.38 -1.15 -9.17
N GLU A 490 -21.58 -1.74 -9.08
CA GLU A 490 -21.91 -3.00 -9.74
C GLU A 490 -21.80 -2.86 -11.27
N GLU A 491 -22.35 -1.79 -11.85
CA GLU A 491 -22.24 -1.51 -13.30
C GLU A 491 -20.77 -1.30 -13.74
N LEU A 492 -19.95 -0.61 -12.96
CA LEU A 492 -18.51 -0.42 -13.24
C LEU A 492 -17.72 -1.75 -13.18
N GLN A 493 -18.08 -2.67 -12.27
CA GLN A 493 -17.50 -4.01 -12.23
C GLN A 493 -17.76 -4.78 -13.52
N GLY A 494 -18.98 -4.66 -14.08
CA GLY A 494 -19.33 -5.24 -15.38
C GLY A 494 -18.38 -4.78 -16.48
N ILE A 495 -18.10 -3.49 -16.53
CA ILE A 495 -17.12 -2.92 -17.50
C ILE A 495 -15.72 -3.52 -17.31
N VAL A 496 -15.23 -3.60 -16.05
CA VAL A 496 -13.90 -4.18 -15.78
C VAL A 496 -13.84 -5.65 -16.17
N TYR A 497 -14.94 -6.40 -15.95
CA TYR A 497 -15.03 -7.82 -16.27
C TYR A 497 -15.10 -8.08 -17.79
N ASP A 498 -15.88 -7.28 -18.51
CA ASP A 498 -16.13 -7.48 -19.92
C ASP A 498 -15.03 -6.90 -20.81
N ASP A 499 -14.57 -5.68 -20.52
CA ASP A 499 -13.58 -4.96 -21.33
C ASP A 499 -12.13 -5.31 -20.99
N LEU A 500 -11.88 -5.88 -19.80
CA LEU A 500 -10.52 -6.24 -19.37
C LEU A 500 -9.51 -5.09 -19.54
N PRO A 501 -9.76 -3.88 -19.02
CA PRO A 501 -8.77 -2.79 -19.10
C PRO A 501 -7.47 -3.17 -18.41
N VAL A 502 -7.56 -4.01 -17.37
CA VAL A 502 -6.46 -4.71 -16.69
C VAL A 502 -6.84 -6.18 -16.53
N ILE A 503 -5.88 -7.03 -16.21
CA ILE A 503 -6.11 -8.46 -15.93
C ILE A 503 -5.62 -8.75 -14.51
N GLY A 504 -6.55 -8.95 -13.57
CA GLY A 504 -6.24 -9.28 -12.18
C GLY A 504 -5.43 -10.57 -12.06
N LEU A 505 -4.42 -10.56 -11.21
CA LEU A 505 -3.56 -11.72 -10.93
C LEU A 505 -3.75 -12.23 -9.50
N TYR A 506 -3.40 -11.41 -8.52
CA TYR A 506 -3.50 -11.74 -7.09
C TYR A 506 -3.66 -10.47 -6.27
N TYR A 507 -4.08 -10.60 -5.00
CA TYR A 507 -4.15 -9.45 -4.11
C TYR A 507 -2.77 -9.06 -3.60
N GLY A 508 -2.46 -7.76 -3.59
CA GLY A 508 -1.27 -7.23 -2.94
C GLY A 508 -1.48 -7.14 -1.44
N GLY A 509 -0.51 -7.62 -0.65
CA GLY A 509 -0.65 -7.66 0.81
C GLY A 509 -0.30 -6.35 1.51
N ILE A 510 -0.98 -6.10 2.62
CA ILE A 510 -0.59 -5.13 3.64
C ILE A 510 0.31 -5.86 4.66
N TRP A 511 1.60 -5.63 4.59
CA TRP A 511 2.64 -6.45 5.22
C TRP A 511 2.88 -6.12 6.69
N GLY A 512 1.88 -6.33 7.56
CA GLY A 512 1.97 -6.04 9.00
C GLY A 512 2.69 -7.14 9.79
N LEU A 513 3.73 -6.76 10.51
CA LEU A 513 4.50 -7.60 11.41
C LEU A 513 4.46 -6.99 12.81
N PHE A 514 4.05 -7.74 13.82
CA PHE A 514 3.95 -7.24 15.19
C PHE A 514 4.37 -8.28 16.22
N ASN A 515 4.72 -7.81 17.41
CA ASN A 515 5.08 -8.63 18.55
C ASN A 515 4.11 -8.38 19.70
N ASP A 516 3.48 -9.43 20.22
CA ASP A 516 2.43 -9.34 21.23
C ASP A 516 2.92 -9.51 22.68
N SER A 517 4.23 -9.57 22.89
CA SER A 517 4.79 -9.76 24.24
C SER A 517 4.55 -8.62 25.21
N LYS A 518 4.37 -7.37 24.69
CA LYS A 518 4.14 -6.15 25.50
C LYS A 518 2.73 -5.64 25.38
N PHE A 519 2.16 -5.72 24.16
CA PHE A 519 0.85 -5.19 23.84
C PHE A 519 0.06 -6.22 23.04
N THR A 520 -1.19 -6.43 23.41
CA THR A 520 -2.20 -7.25 22.72
C THR A 520 -3.27 -6.38 22.09
N GLY A 521 -4.23 -6.96 21.36
CA GLY A 521 -5.28 -6.21 20.67
C GLY A 521 -4.88 -5.75 19.27
N TRP A 522 -3.84 -6.35 18.69
CA TRP A 522 -3.45 -6.11 17.31
C TRP A 522 -4.57 -6.51 16.34
N PRO A 523 -4.71 -5.81 15.20
CA PRO A 523 -5.64 -6.23 14.17
C PRO A 523 -5.18 -7.56 13.57
N THR A 524 -6.14 -8.45 13.36
CA THR A 524 -5.91 -9.81 12.82
C THR A 524 -7.03 -10.15 11.84
N GLU A 525 -6.94 -11.31 11.21
CA GLU A 525 -8.01 -11.84 10.36
C GLU A 525 -9.33 -12.04 11.12
N ASP A 526 -9.25 -12.44 12.40
CA ASP A 526 -10.42 -12.65 13.26
C ASP A 526 -11.03 -11.33 13.81
N ASP A 527 -10.23 -10.25 13.88
CA ASP A 527 -10.67 -8.90 14.29
C ASP A 527 -10.05 -7.83 13.38
N PRO A 528 -10.56 -7.66 12.14
CA PRO A 528 -9.97 -6.81 11.12
C PRO A 528 -10.40 -5.34 11.24
N TYR A 529 -10.31 -4.76 12.42
CA TYR A 529 -10.80 -3.40 12.70
C TYR A 529 -9.98 -2.28 12.06
N MET A 530 -8.76 -2.55 11.61
CA MET A 530 -7.84 -1.61 10.95
C MET A 530 -6.75 -2.41 10.22
N ILE A 531 -6.13 -1.83 9.20
CA ILE A 531 -4.95 -2.45 8.57
C ILE A 531 -3.73 -2.39 9.51
N PRO A 532 -2.87 -3.42 9.56
CA PRO A 532 -1.68 -3.47 10.44
C PRO A 532 -0.51 -2.61 9.92
N GLN A 533 -0.81 -1.44 9.37
CA GLN A 533 0.14 -0.51 8.79
C GLN A 533 0.65 0.47 9.85
N ASN A 534 1.97 0.63 9.96
CA ASN A 534 2.62 1.45 10.98
C ASN A 534 3.01 2.87 10.50
N TYR A 535 2.35 3.37 9.50
CA TYR A 535 2.53 4.72 8.96
C TYR A 535 1.18 5.32 8.57
N ASP A 536 1.15 6.58 8.18
CA ASP A 536 -0.07 7.36 7.96
C ASP A 536 -0.94 7.48 9.23
N SER A 537 -2.27 7.54 9.07
CA SER A 537 -3.21 7.70 10.18
C SER A 537 -3.76 6.38 10.75
N ALA A 538 -3.58 5.25 10.06
CA ALA A 538 -4.05 3.94 10.53
C ALA A 538 -3.58 3.60 11.96
N PRO A 539 -2.33 3.93 12.39
CA PRO A 539 -1.89 3.72 13.75
C PRO A 539 -2.75 4.39 14.82
N LEU A 540 -3.41 5.52 14.54
CA LEU A 540 -4.29 6.20 15.50
C LEU A 540 -5.41 5.27 15.98
N GLY A 541 -6.03 4.52 15.06
CA GLY A 541 -7.05 3.53 15.41
C GLY A 541 -6.49 2.33 16.16
N ILE A 542 -5.25 1.91 15.85
CA ILE A 542 -4.61 0.77 16.52
C ILE A 542 -4.19 1.15 17.95
N PHE A 543 -3.54 2.29 18.16
CA PHE A 543 -3.10 2.73 19.48
C PHE A 543 -4.24 2.80 20.51
N THR A 544 -5.47 3.11 20.08
CA THR A 544 -6.64 3.16 20.96
C THR A 544 -7.22 1.79 21.32
N ARG A 545 -6.70 0.70 20.76
CA ARG A 545 -7.14 -0.67 21.00
C ARG A 545 -6.07 -1.59 21.58
N LEU A 546 -4.81 -1.16 21.53
CA LEU A 546 -3.72 -1.93 22.12
C LEU A 546 -3.79 -1.89 23.64
N GLU A 547 -3.77 -3.07 24.25
CA GLU A 547 -3.78 -3.27 25.70
C GLU A 547 -2.42 -3.80 26.17
N ARG A 548 -1.88 -3.25 27.25
CA ARG A 548 -0.63 -3.71 27.83
C ARG A 548 -0.78 -5.07 28.49
N VAL A 549 0.12 -6.01 28.18
CA VAL A 549 0.17 -7.32 28.81
C VAL A 549 0.51 -7.17 30.28
N LYS A 550 -0.36 -7.72 31.16
CA LYS A 550 -0.15 -7.66 32.62
C LYS A 550 0.97 -8.60 33.07
N GLU A 551 1.68 -8.23 34.13
CA GLU A 551 2.78 -9.04 34.67
C GLU A 551 2.36 -10.49 35.03
N ASP A 552 1.10 -10.69 35.39
CA ASP A 552 0.57 -12.02 35.76
C ASP A 552 0.26 -12.92 34.54
N ASP A 553 0.25 -12.37 33.33
CA ASP A 553 -0.07 -13.07 32.06
C ASP A 553 1.18 -13.35 31.20
N ARG A 554 2.38 -13.07 31.74
CA ARG A 554 3.70 -13.25 31.06
C ARG A 554 4.37 -14.56 31.35
#